data_aad93a129fac1d35033aa20ec1676452
#
_entry.id   aad93a129fac1d35033aa20ec1676452
#
_cell.length_a   1.000
_cell.length_b   1.000
_cell.length_c   1.000
_cell.angle_alpha   90.00
_cell.angle_beta   90.00
_cell.angle_gamma   90.00
#
_symmetry.space_group_name_H-M   'P 1'
#
loop_
_entity.id
_entity.type
_entity.pdbx_description
1 polymer ?
#
loop_
_entity_poly.entity_id
_entity_poly.type
_entity_poly.pdbx_seq_one_letter_code
_entity_poly.pdbx_strand_id
1 'polypeptide(L)'
;KDFGSWKFCDEDDIRKVVGDNIGKIKISVMADAERTDYHEDILPKEDSVLDMIRVATYIHQIPTAIDMIKDASDKGYETTCNLMAISTVQEGQIRSALEALIETPVNTIYVVDSFGALYSEQVRDLTKMFLDYAKPAGKEVGIHTHNNQQLAYANTVEALIEGANRLDASLAGLGRGAGNCQTELLVGFLHNPKFKLRPLLQCIRDYIEPLREKLRWGYSIPYMLTGRLNLHPREAMKFMEETDAKDIVAFFDSIYEEE
;
A
#
# COMPACT_ATOMS: atom_id res chain seq x y z
N LYS A 1 7.83 -15.56 -13.53
CA LYS A 1 8.28 -14.16 -13.69
C LYS A 1 9.33 -13.89 -12.65
N ASP A 2 10.49 -13.43 -13.04
CA ASP A 2 11.50 -12.91 -12.14
C ASP A 2 11.06 -11.48 -11.74
N PHE A 3 10.68 -11.31 -10.47
CA PHE A 3 10.27 -10.01 -9.93
C PHE A 3 11.44 -9.25 -9.28
N GLY A 4 12.65 -9.78 -9.43
CA GLY A 4 13.84 -9.27 -8.79
C GLY A 4 13.93 -9.63 -7.29
N SER A 5 15.12 -9.41 -6.71
CA SER A 5 15.43 -9.76 -5.31
C SER A 5 14.52 -9.06 -4.28
N TRP A 6 14.04 -7.85 -4.59
CA TRP A 6 13.22 -7.06 -3.64
C TRP A 6 11.85 -7.66 -3.31
N LYS A 7 11.35 -8.60 -4.10
CA LYS A 7 10.11 -9.30 -3.77
C LYS A 7 10.29 -10.31 -2.63
N PHE A 8 11.50 -10.84 -2.49
CA PHE A 8 11.89 -11.84 -1.51
C PHE A 8 13.24 -11.43 -0.90
N CYS A 9 13.36 -10.14 -0.55
CA CYS A 9 14.59 -9.61 0.04
C CYS A 9 14.79 -10.19 1.44
N ASP A 10 16.03 -10.46 1.76
CA ASP A 10 16.50 -10.80 3.10
C ASP A 10 17.20 -9.61 3.77
N GLU A 11 17.63 -9.80 5.01
CA GLU A 11 18.33 -8.78 5.78
C GLU A 11 19.62 -8.31 5.06
N ASP A 12 20.36 -9.22 4.40
CA ASP A 12 21.59 -8.87 3.68
C ASP A 12 21.31 -7.99 2.46
N ASP A 13 20.21 -8.24 1.73
CA ASP A 13 19.80 -7.41 0.61
C ASP A 13 19.44 -5.99 1.09
N ILE A 14 18.77 -5.87 2.23
CA ILE A 14 18.39 -4.58 2.80
C ILE A 14 19.66 -3.83 3.26
N ARG A 15 20.56 -4.50 3.97
CA ARG A 15 21.85 -3.92 4.45
C ARG A 15 22.75 -3.44 3.32
N LYS A 16 22.78 -4.11 2.17
CA LYS A 16 23.52 -3.65 0.98
C LYS A 16 23.09 -2.25 0.53
N VAL A 17 21.83 -1.87 0.78
CA VAL A 17 21.28 -0.58 0.34
C VAL A 17 21.33 0.46 1.45
N VAL A 18 20.94 0.10 2.66
CA VAL A 18 20.78 1.07 3.75
C VAL A 18 21.99 1.14 4.70
N GLY A 19 22.93 0.19 4.58
CA GLY A 19 24.02 0.04 5.53
C GLY A 19 23.49 -0.24 6.94
N ASP A 20 24.17 0.31 7.96
CA ASP A 20 23.74 0.17 9.35
C ASP A 20 22.56 1.09 9.72
N ASN A 21 21.99 1.79 8.74
CA ASN A 21 20.88 2.74 8.90
C ASN A 21 21.03 3.64 10.15
N ILE A 22 22.17 4.30 10.27
CA ILE A 22 22.43 5.27 11.37
C ILE A 22 21.55 6.53 11.20
N GLY A 23 20.68 6.51 10.21
CA GLY A 23 19.84 7.64 9.79
C GLY A 23 18.64 7.88 10.68
N LYS A 24 17.89 8.92 10.32
CA LYS A 24 16.64 9.33 10.97
C LYS A 24 15.40 8.74 10.31
N ILE A 25 15.58 7.83 9.34
CA ILE A 25 14.51 7.21 8.57
C ILE A 25 14.24 5.83 9.17
N LYS A 26 13.00 5.55 9.48
CA LYS A 26 12.57 4.19 9.81
C LYS A 26 12.49 3.35 8.54
N ILE A 27 13.11 2.19 8.57
CA ILE A 27 13.07 1.22 7.48
C ILE A 27 11.97 0.20 7.75
N SER A 28 11.16 -0.08 6.74
CA SER A 28 10.08 -1.06 6.84
C SER A 28 10.02 -1.99 5.65
N VAL A 29 9.55 -3.20 5.89
CA VAL A 29 9.23 -4.17 4.83
C VAL A 29 7.78 -4.61 4.94
N MET A 30 7.23 -5.06 3.81
CA MET A 30 5.92 -5.68 3.75
C MET A 30 6.07 -7.19 3.94
N ALA A 31 5.34 -7.76 4.90
CA ALA A 31 5.22 -9.21 5.11
C ALA A 31 3.78 -9.63 4.74
N ASP A 32 3.65 -10.48 3.73
CA ASP A 32 2.35 -10.92 3.21
C ASP A 32 1.85 -12.10 4.05
N ALA A 33 0.66 -11.99 4.62
CA ALA A 33 0.04 -13.06 5.38
C ALA A 33 -0.12 -14.32 4.52
N GLU A 34 0.12 -15.49 5.09
CA GLU A 34 0.10 -16.80 4.43
C GLU A 34 1.21 -17.03 3.37
N ARG A 35 2.13 -16.06 3.16
CA ARG A 35 3.25 -16.21 2.21
C ARG A 35 4.61 -16.01 2.85
N THR A 36 4.65 -15.39 4.03
CA THR A 36 5.87 -15.16 4.78
C THR A 36 5.92 -16.19 5.89
N ASP A 37 7.02 -16.93 6.00
CA ASP A 37 7.32 -17.70 7.22
C ASP A 37 7.83 -16.73 8.28
N TYR A 38 6.91 -16.07 8.95
CA TYR A 38 7.23 -14.96 9.85
C TYR A 38 8.02 -15.38 11.09
N HIS A 39 8.02 -16.66 11.43
CA HIS A 39 8.85 -17.17 12.52
C HIS A 39 10.33 -17.19 12.14
N GLU A 40 10.64 -17.57 10.90
CA GLU A 40 11.99 -17.71 10.38
C GLU A 40 12.48 -16.47 9.62
N ASP A 41 11.63 -15.88 8.76
CA ASP A 41 12.00 -14.77 7.87
C ASP A 41 12.13 -13.43 8.60
N ILE A 42 11.39 -13.21 9.70
CA ILE A 42 11.46 -12.00 10.52
C ILE A 42 12.43 -12.23 11.67
N LEU A 43 13.63 -11.67 11.55
CA LEU A 43 14.66 -11.76 12.59
C LEU A 43 14.27 -10.95 13.84
N PRO A 44 14.86 -11.22 15.03
CA PRO A 44 14.77 -10.31 16.16
C PRO A 44 15.23 -8.89 15.79
N LYS A 45 14.61 -7.85 16.37
CA LYS A 45 14.92 -6.44 16.06
C LYS A 45 16.40 -6.09 16.27
N GLU A 46 17.04 -6.70 17.23
CA GLU A 46 18.46 -6.49 17.55
C GLU A 46 19.41 -6.97 16.45
N ASP A 47 18.95 -7.93 15.64
CA ASP A 47 19.71 -8.50 14.52
C ASP A 47 19.36 -7.87 13.17
N SER A 48 18.46 -6.87 13.15
CA SER A 48 17.93 -6.28 11.92
C SER A 48 18.08 -4.76 11.86
N VAL A 49 18.25 -4.23 10.65
CA VAL A 49 18.19 -2.79 10.36
C VAL A 49 16.75 -2.27 10.20
N LEU A 50 15.78 -3.16 10.18
CA LEU A 50 14.36 -2.81 10.06
C LEU A 50 13.83 -2.22 11.36
N ASP A 51 12.91 -1.28 11.24
CA ASP A 51 12.21 -0.66 12.38
C ASP A 51 10.76 -1.09 12.46
N MET A 52 10.19 -1.52 11.33
CA MET A 52 8.76 -1.77 11.23
C MET A 52 8.48 -2.95 10.29
N ILE A 53 7.57 -3.81 10.70
CA ILE A 53 6.98 -4.87 9.87
C ILE A 53 5.56 -4.47 9.47
N ARG A 54 5.29 -4.44 8.18
CA ARG A 54 3.98 -4.10 7.62
C ARG A 54 3.28 -5.37 7.15
N VAL A 55 2.35 -5.88 7.95
CA VAL A 55 1.59 -7.09 7.63
C VAL A 55 0.52 -6.77 6.58
N ALA A 56 0.67 -7.31 5.38
CA ALA A 56 -0.31 -7.21 4.31
C ALA A 56 -1.27 -8.40 4.37
N THR A 57 -2.58 -8.13 4.43
CA THR A 57 -3.58 -9.17 4.66
C THR A 57 -4.87 -8.88 3.92
N TYR A 58 -5.53 -9.93 3.45
CA TYR A 58 -6.94 -9.89 3.07
C TYR A 58 -7.83 -10.16 4.29
N ILE A 59 -9.11 -9.80 4.18
CA ILE A 59 -10.06 -9.92 5.29
C ILE A 59 -10.17 -11.36 5.83
N HIS A 60 -10.09 -12.37 4.98
CA HIS A 60 -10.16 -13.77 5.38
C HIS A 60 -8.89 -14.30 6.06
N GLN A 61 -7.79 -13.54 6.02
CA GLN A 61 -6.49 -13.90 6.59
C GLN A 61 -6.23 -13.21 7.95
N ILE A 62 -7.21 -12.53 8.51
CA ILE A 62 -7.07 -11.79 9.79
C ILE A 62 -6.49 -12.64 10.92
N PRO A 63 -6.89 -13.90 11.12
CA PRO A 63 -6.27 -14.73 12.16
C PRO A 63 -4.75 -14.86 12.01
N THR A 64 -4.27 -15.18 10.81
CA THR A 64 -2.82 -15.25 10.52
C THR A 64 -2.14 -13.90 10.69
N ALA A 65 -2.77 -12.81 10.24
CA ALA A 65 -2.22 -11.45 10.41
C ALA A 65 -2.07 -11.08 11.89
N ILE A 66 -3.01 -11.48 12.74
CA ILE A 66 -2.93 -11.26 14.19
C ILE A 66 -1.72 -11.99 14.80
N ASP A 67 -1.47 -13.22 14.39
CA ASP A 67 -0.34 -14.00 14.89
C ASP A 67 0.99 -13.39 14.41
N MET A 68 1.09 -12.97 13.15
CA MET A 68 2.25 -12.26 12.61
C MET A 68 2.51 -10.93 13.33
N ILE A 69 1.46 -10.15 13.63
CA ILE A 69 1.57 -8.89 14.38
C ILE A 69 2.13 -9.14 15.77
N LYS A 70 1.63 -10.16 16.46
CA LYS A 70 2.13 -10.53 17.81
C LYS A 70 3.59 -10.95 17.75
N ASP A 71 3.95 -11.88 16.85
CA ASP A 71 5.31 -12.37 16.67
C ASP A 71 6.29 -11.21 16.36
N ALA A 72 5.95 -10.35 15.39
CA ALA A 72 6.79 -9.19 15.06
C ALA A 72 6.90 -8.18 16.21
N SER A 73 5.82 -7.96 16.96
CA SER A 73 5.84 -7.09 18.13
C SER A 73 6.70 -7.68 19.27
N ASP A 74 6.61 -8.99 19.51
CA ASP A 74 7.42 -9.70 20.51
C ASP A 74 8.91 -9.68 20.14
N LYS A 75 9.23 -9.66 18.84
CA LYS A 75 10.58 -9.45 18.30
C LYS A 75 11.07 -8.01 18.38
N GLY A 76 10.23 -7.05 18.83
CA GLY A 76 10.59 -5.66 19.10
C GLY A 76 10.29 -4.66 17.99
N TYR A 77 9.53 -5.03 16.96
CA TYR A 77 9.18 -4.15 15.85
C TYR A 77 7.93 -3.31 16.10
N GLU A 78 7.91 -2.10 15.52
CA GLU A 78 6.65 -1.41 15.23
C GLU A 78 5.90 -2.22 14.16
N THR A 79 4.58 -2.38 14.31
CA THR A 79 3.79 -3.20 13.40
C THR A 79 2.65 -2.44 12.77
N THR A 80 2.33 -2.75 11.53
CA THR A 80 1.12 -2.26 10.87
C THR A 80 0.30 -3.42 10.30
N CYS A 81 -1.01 -3.21 10.17
CA CYS A 81 -1.90 -4.11 9.45
C CYS A 81 -2.46 -3.40 8.23
N ASN A 82 -2.13 -3.89 7.05
CA ASN A 82 -2.56 -3.33 5.77
C ASN A 82 -3.72 -4.18 5.21
N LEU A 83 -4.98 -3.74 5.43
CA LEU A 83 -6.19 -4.43 4.95
C LEU A 83 -6.37 -4.23 3.46
N MET A 84 -5.89 -5.21 2.67
CA MET A 84 -5.91 -5.16 1.21
C MET A 84 -7.31 -5.38 0.62
N ALA A 85 -7.52 -4.86 -0.59
CA ALA A 85 -8.75 -4.98 -1.37
C ALA A 85 -10.02 -4.57 -0.60
N ILE A 86 -9.91 -3.55 0.22
CA ILE A 86 -10.99 -3.12 1.11
C ILE A 86 -12.28 -2.78 0.37
N SER A 87 -12.17 -2.32 -0.88
CA SER A 87 -13.31 -1.99 -1.76
C SER A 87 -14.21 -3.17 -2.10
N THR A 88 -13.75 -4.41 -1.87
CA THR A 88 -14.51 -5.64 -2.15
C THR A 88 -15.10 -6.27 -0.89
N VAL A 89 -14.88 -5.68 0.27
CA VAL A 89 -15.22 -6.27 1.57
C VAL A 89 -16.52 -5.66 2.10
N GLN A 90 -17.39 -6.49 2.64
CA GLN A 90 -18.62 -6.03 3.29
C GLN A 90 -18.29 -5.30 4.61
N GLU A 91 -19.03 -4.24 4.90
CA GLU A 91 -18.83 -3.42 6.10
C GLU A 91 -18.79 -4.23 7.40
N GLY A 92 -19.68 -5.19 7.58
CA GLY A 92 -19.71 -6.04 8.77
C GLY A 92 -18.43 -6.85 8.96
N GLN A 93 -17.80 -7.31 7.88
CA GLN A 93 -16.52 -8.02 7.95
C GLN A 93 -15.37 -7.07 8.32
N ILE A 94 -15.40 -5.83 7.80
CA ILE A 94 -14.42 -4.80 8.17
C ILE A 94 -14.51 -4.50 9.67
N ARG A 95 -15.72 -4.27 10.19
CA ARG A 95 -15.95 -4.01 11.62
C ARG A 95 -15.43 -5.15 12.49
N SER A 96 -15.77 -6.40 12.16
CA SER A 96 -15.28 -7.57 12.91
C SER A 96 -13.75 -7.68 12.88
N ALA A 97 -13.11 -7.36 11.75
CA ALA A 97 -11.65 -7.34 11.64
C ALA A 97 -11.04 -6.23 12.51
N LEU A 98 -11.63 -5.03 12.52
CA LEU A 98 -11.17 -3.91 13.35
C LEU A 98 -11.30 -4.25 14.83
N GLU A 99 -12.41 -4.84 15.28
CA GLU A 99 -12.61 -5.32 16.65
C GLU A 99 -11.52 -6.29 17.08
N ALA A 100 -11.14 -7.23 16.21
CA ALA A 100 -10.07 -8.18 16.53
C ALA A 100 -8.68 -7.52 16.54
N LEU A 101 -8.42 -6.60 15.61
CA LEU A 101 -7.11 -5.95 15.45
C LEU A 101 -6.80 -4.96 16.58
N ILE A 102 -7.80 -4.25 17.12
CA ILE A 102 -7.55 -3.29 18.22
C ILE A 102 -7.10 -3.97 19.51
N GLU A 103 -7.38 -5.25 19.69
CA GLU A 103 -6.93 -6.06 20.84
C GLU A 103 -5.49 -6.58 20.67
N THR A 104 -4.85 -6.33 19.53
CA THR A 104 -3.46 -6.75 19.24
C THR A 104 -2.46 -5.62 19.54
N PRO A 105 -1.15 -5.89 19.57
CA PRO A 105 -0.13 -4.84 19.70
C PRO A 105 0.11 -4.03 18.41
N VAL A 106 -0.74 -4.14 17.38
CA VAL A 106 -0.60 -3.35 16.16
C VAL A 106 -0.56 -1.85 16.47
N ASN A 107 0.36 -1.13 15.83
CA ASN A 107 0.48 0.32 16.02
C ASN A 107 -0.42 1.10 15.05
N THR A 108 -0.52 0.65 13.80
CA THR A 108 -1.27 1.34 12.75
C THR A 108 -2.10 0.37 11.92
N ILE A 109 -3.35 0.71 11.64
CA ILE A 109 -4.22 -0.08 10.75
C ILE A 109 -4.46 0.74 9.48
N TYR A 110 -4.17 0.17 8.31
CA TYR A 110 -4.25 0.83 7.02
C TYR A 110 -5.52 0.48 6.25
N VAL A 111 -6.19 1.48 5.75
CA VAL A 111 -7.16 1.37 4.65
C VAL A 111 -6.37 1.21 3.35
N VAL A 112 -6.55 0.10 2.62
CA VAL A 112 -5.81 -0.13 1.38
C VAL A 112 -6.75 -0.25 0.18
N ASP A 113 -6.78 0.78 -0.66
CA ASP A 113 -7.45 0.78 -1.95
C ASP A 113 -6.60 0.07 -3.00
N SER A 114 -6.57 -1.26 -2.92
CA SER A 114 -5.72 -2.11 -3.76
C SER A 114 -6.03 -2.03 -5.25
N PHE A 115 -7.26 -1.66 -5.60
CA PHE A 115 -7.73 -1.63 -6.99
C PHE A 115 -7.81 -0.22 -7.56
N GLY A 116 -7.57 0.80 -6.71
CA GLY A 116 -7.78 2.19 -7.08
C GLY A 116 -9.23 2.47 -7.49
N ALA A 117 -10.17 1.80 -6.78
CA ALA A 117 -11.60 1.78 -7.09
C ALA A 117 -12.41 2.75 -6.23
N LEU A 118 -11.89 3.18 -5.09
CA LEU A 118 -12.62 4.01 -4.14
C LEU A 118 -12.72 5.45 -4.62
N TYR A 119 -13.91 6.03 -4.44
CA TYR A 119 -14.16 7.46 -4.54
C TYR A 119 -13.95 8.15 -3.17
N SER A 120 -13.80 9.47 -3.18
CA SER A 120 -13.42 10.22 -1.97
C SER A 120 -14.43 10.09 -0.83
N GLU A 121 -15.73 10.02 -1.11
CA GLU A 121 -16.76 9.77 -0.10
C GLU A 121 -16.62 8.40 0.57
N GLN A 122 -16.29 7.37 -0.20
CA GLN A 122 -16.04 6.02 0.35
C GLN A 122 -14.78 6.00 1.21
N VAL A 123 -13.71 6.70 0.78
CA VAL A 123 -12.49 6.85 1.57
C VAL A 123 -12.77 7.57 2.88
N ARG A 124 -13.58 8.64 2.85
CA ARG A 124 -14.02 9.37 4.03
C ARG A 124 -14.72 8.45 5.03
N ASP A 125 -15.71 7.70 4.57
CA ASP A 125 -16.53 6.84 5.43
C ASP A 125 -15.69 5.68 6.02
N LEU A 126 -14.84 5.06 5.20
CA LEU A 126 -13.90 4.03 5.67
C LEU A 126 -12.91 4.60 6.69
N THR A 127 -12.33 5.77 6.42
CA THR A 127 -11.36 6.39 7.34
C THR A 127 -12.01 6.72 8.69
N LYS A 128 -13.23 7.25 8.70
CA LYS A 128 -14.00 7.48 9.94
C LYS A 128 -14.23 6.18 10.69
N MET A 129 -14.70 5.14 10.00
CA MET A 129 -14.92 3.83 10.60
C MET A 129 -13.64 3.30 11.27
N PHE A 130 -12.49 3.35 10.58
CA PHE A 130 -11.22 2.90 11.14
C PHE A 130 -10.81 3.72 12.36
N LEU A 131 -10.99 5.04 12.32
CA LEU A 131 -10.70 5.95 13.44
C LEU A 131 -11.59 5.69 14.66
N ASP A 132 -12.86 5.36 14.46
CA ASP A 132 -13.80 5.06 15.54
C ASP A 132 -13.34 3.85 16.38
N TYR A 133 -12.67 2.88 15.77
CA TYR A 133 -12.08 1.73 16.47
C TYR A 133 -10.65 2.01 16.96
N ALA A 134 -9.79 2.54 16.09
CA ALA A 134 -8.36 2.65 16.36
C ALA A 134 -8.04 3.71 17.41
N LYS A 135 -8.66 4.89 17.32
CA LYS A 135 -8.34 6.03 18.18
C LYS A 135 -8.62 5.77 19.68
N PRO A 136 -9.76 5.20 20.09
CA PRO A 136 -9.99 4.83 21.49
C PRO A 136 -9.01 3.79 22.00
N ALA A 137 -8.50 2.90 21.13
CA ALA A 137 -7.49 1.89 21.44
C ALA A 137 -6.04 2.44 21.41
N GLY A 138 -5.85 3.75 21.21
CA GLY A 138 -4.53 4.38 21.13
C GLY A 138 -3.72 4.02 19.90
N LYS A 139 -4.39 3.59 18.80
CA LYS A 139 -3.77 3.18 17.55
C LYS A 139 -3.91 4.25 16.48
N GLU A 140 -3.04 4.20 15.48
CA GLU A 140 -3.04 5.11 14.32
C GLU A 140 -3.82 4.50 13.14
N VAL A 141 -4.29 5.37 12.24
CA VAL A 141 -4.91 4.98 10.97
C VAL A 141 -4.05 5.46 9.81
N GLY A 142 -3.80 4.55 8.88
CA GLY A 142 -3.08 4.83 7.66
C GLY A 142 -3.93 4.65 6.40
N ILE A 143 -3.45 5.21 5.30
CA ILE A 143 -4.06 5.08 3.97
C ILE A 143 -3.02 4.71 2.92
N HIS A 144 -3.35 3.74 2.07
CA HIS A 144 -2.61 3.38 0.87
C HIS A 144 -3.55 3.32 -0.32
N THR A 145 -3.28 4.10 -1.35
CA THR A 145 -4.16 4.25 -2.51
C THR A 145 -3.43 3.97 -3.81
N HIS A 146 -4.05 3.13 -4.66
CA HIS A 146 -3.65 2.99 -6.06
C HIS A 146 -4.35 4.00 -6.96
N ASN A 147 -3.70 4.33 -8.09
CA ASN A 147 -4.08 5.48 -8.92
C ASN A 147 -4.88 5.09 -10.19
N ASN A 148 -5.61 3.99 -10.16
CA ASN A 148 -6.31 3.46 -11.34
C ASN A 148 -7.31 4.46 -11.93
N GLN A 149 -8.09 5.14 -11.09
CA GLN A 149 -9.01 6.20 -11.49
C GLN A 149 -8.44 7.62 -11.36
N GLN A 150 -7.13 7.77 -11.18
CA GLN A 150 -6.42 9.05 -10.97
C GLN A 150 -6.84 9.78 -9.68
N LEU A 151 -7.37 9.05 -8.70
CA LEU A 151 -7.86 9.60 -7.43
C LEU A 151 -6.91 9.37 -6.25
N ALA A 152 -5.78 8.67 -6.43
CA ALA A 152 -4.92 8.28 -5.31
C ALA A 152 -4.48 9.49 -4.46
N TYR A 153 -4.07 10.59 -5.08
CA TYR A 153 -3.69 11.80 -4.36
C TYR A 153 -4.88 12.43 -3.63
N ALA A 154 -6.00 12.61 -4.32
CA ALA A 154 -7.22 13.19 -3.72
C ALA A 154 -7.73 12.35 -2.55
N ASN A 155 -7.76 11.03 -2.72
CA ASN A 155 -8.18 10.09 -1.68
C ASN A 155 -7.23 10.06 -0.48
N THR A 156 -5.92 10.19 -0.70
CA THR A 156 -4.94 10.32 0.39
C THR A 156 -5.13 11.62 1.17
N VAL A 157 -5.41 12.73 0.49
CA VAL A 157 -5.73 14.02 1.11
C VAL A 157 -7.05 13.94 1.88
N GLU A 158 -8.07 13.31 1.33
CA GLU A 158 -9.36 13.11 2.02
C GLU A 158 -9.18 12.32 3.33
N ALA A 159 -8.45 11.21 3.30
CA ALA A 159 -8.15 10.44 4.50
C ALA A 159 -7.38 11.26 5.55
N LEU A 160 -6.43 12.08 5.13
CA LEU A 160 -5.70 12.99 6.03
C LEU A 160 -6.64 14.02 6.68
N ILE A 161 -7.55 14.62 5.92
CA ILE A 161 -8.53 15.60 6.42
C ILE A 161 -9.43 14.96 7.49
N GLU A 162 -9.81 13.69 7.29
CA GLU A 162 -10.61 12.96 8.27
C GLU A 162 -9.81 12.54 9.53
N GLY A 163 -8.48 12.53 9.46
CA GLY A 163 -7.63 12.27 10.62
C GLY A 163 -6.67 11.08 10.51
N ALA A 164 -6.57 10.46 9.34
CA ALA A 164 -5.49 9.50 9.09
C ALA A 164 -4.14 10.23 9.18
N ASN A 165 -3.16 9.62 9.85
CA ASN A 165 -1.88 10.25 10.14
C ASN A 165 -0.67 9.48 9.56
N ARG A 166 -0.91 8.36 8.89
CA ARG A 166 0.07 7.60 8.13
C ARG A 166 -0.35 7.54 6.66
N LEU A 167 0.43 8.16 5.79
CA LEU A 167 0.09 8.35 4.39
C LEU A 167 1.14 7.67 3.51
N ASP A 168 0.73 6.67 2.74
CA ASP A 168 1.61 6.00 1.79
C ASP A 168 1.68 6.76 0.47
N ALA A 169 2.88 6.94 -0.04
CA ALA A 169 3.14 7.54 -1.33
C ALA A 169 4.45 7.02 -1.93
N SER A 170 4.61 7.11 -3.23
CA SER A 170 5.84 6.75 -3.93
C SER A 170 6.32 7.87 -4.85
N LEU A 171 7.64 7.95 -5.08
CA LEU A 171 8.22 8.96 -5.98
C LEU A 171 7.69 8.79 -7.40
N ALA A 172 7.19 9.87 -8.01
CA ALA A 172 6.53 9.91 -9.31
C ALA A 172 5.37 8.88 -9.43
N GLY A 173 4.77 8.49 -8.31
CA GLY A 173 3.72 7.49 -8.26
C GLY A 173 4.18 6.08 -8.67
N LEU A 174 5.48 5.78 -8.63
CA LEU A 174 6.02 4.46 -9.00
C LEU A 174 5.29 3.35 -8.24
N GLY A 175 4.73 2.42 -8.98
CA GLY A 175 3.99 1.29 -8.42
C GLY A 175 3.35 0.42 -9.48
N ARG A 176 2.67 -0.62 -9.03
CA ARG A 176 1.96 -1.56 -9.92
C ARG A 176 0.90 -0.81 -10.74
N GLY A 177 0.85 -1.11 -12.03
CA GLY A 177 -0.20 -0.64 -12.92
C GLY A 177 -0.26 0.88 -13.05
N ALA A 178 -1.35 1.47 -12.62
CA ALA A 178 -1.54 2.92 -12.66
C ALA A 178 -0.71 3.68 -11.61
N GLY A 179 -0.01 2.96 -10.75
CA GLY A 179 0.83 3.53 -9.69
C GLY A 179 0.07 3.87 -8.42
N ASN A 180 0.70 4.68 -7.58
CA ASN A 180 0.25 5.06 -6.24
C ASN A 180 0.06 6.58 -6.13
N CYS A 181 -0.32 7.05 -4.95
CA CYS A 181 -0.22 8.47 -4.59
C CYS A 181 1.22 8.98 -4.80
N GLN A 182 1.37 10.15 -5.41
CA GLN A 182 2.67 10.75 -5.70
C GLN A 182 3.22 11.50 -4.48
N THR A 183 4.42 11.13 -4.04
CA THR A 183 5.08 11.74 -2.87
C THR A 183 5.31 13.24 -3.06
N GLU A 184 5.73 13.66 -4.24
CA GLU A 184 6.00 15.08 -4.55
C GLU A 184 4.75 15.95 -4.47
N LEU A 185 3.57 15.43 -4.86
CA LEU A 185 2.30 16.14 -4.70
C LEU A 185 1.90 16.23 -3.22
N LEU A 186 2.02 15.11 -2.50
CA LEU A 186 1.64 15.04 -1.10
C LEU A 186 2.53 15.96 -0.24
N VAL A 187 3.84 15.96 -0.46
CA VAL A 187 4.78 16.87 0.24
C VAL A 187 4.48 18.33 -0.07
N GLY A 188 4.10 18.64 -1.32
CA GLY A 188 3.67 19.97 -1.71
C GLY A 188 2.40 20.43 -0.97
N PHE A 189 1.44 19.54 -0.79
CA PHE A 189 0.19 19.81 -0.06
C PHE A 189 0.41 19.98 1.44
N LEU A 190 1.22 19.14 2.06
CA LEU A 190 1.41 19.10 3.52
C LEU A 190 2.07 20.38 4.07
N HIS A 191 2.85 21.11 3.28
CA HIS A 191 3.63 22.27 3.71
C HIS A 191 4.45 22.05 4.99
N ASN A 192 4.76 20.79 5.30
CA ASN A 192 5.52 20.44 6.49
C ASN A 192 7.01 20.76 6.29
N PRO A 193 7.62 21.63 7.11
CA PRO A 193 9.01 22.04 6.93
C PRO A 193 10.03 20.91 7.10
N LYS A 194 9.65 19.80 7.68
CA LYS A 194 10.46 18.58 7.79
C LYS A 194 10.75 17.97 6.41
N PHE A 195 9.80 18.05 5.48
CA PHE A 195 9.92 17.48 4.15
C PHE A 195 10.32 18.54 3.13
N LYS A 196 11.28 18.24 2.29
CA LYS A 196 11.80 19.15 1.28
C LYS A 196 11.55 18.61 -0.12
N LEU A 197 10.84 19.36 -0.93
CA LEU A 197 10.48 18.96 -2.30
C LEU A 197 11.74 18.85 -3.22
N ARG A 198 12.68 19.77 -3.09
CA ARG A 198 13.86 19.81 -3.98
C ARG A 198 14.67 18.52 -4.03
N PRO A 199 15.05 17.87 -2.90
CA PRO A 199 15.74 16.58 -2.93
C PRO A 199 14.89 15.47 -3.58
N LEU A 200 13.57 15.46 -3.38
CA LEU A 200 12.67 14.51 -4.03
C LEU A 200 12.71 14.67 -5.56
N LEU A 201 12.63 15.89 -6.06
CA LEU A 201 12.73 16.17 -7.50
C LEU A 201 14.09 15.76 -8.08
N GLN A 202 15.19 15.95 -7.33
CA GLN A 202 16.49 15.45 -7.74
C GLN A 202 16.51 13.91 -7.83
N CYS A 203 15.98 13.23 -6.83
CA CYS A 203 15.89 11.77 -6.82
C CYS A 203 15.01 11.26 -7.99
N ILE A 204 13.88 11.92 -8.23
CA ILE A 204 13.01 11.57 -9.37
C ILE A 204 13.77 11.70 -10.68
N ARG A 205 14.43 12.83 -10.93
CA ARG A 205 15.20 13.08 -12.15
C ARG A 205 16.33 12.07 -12.34
N ASP A 206 17.08 11.79 -11.27
CA ASP A 206 18.33 11.05 -11.37
C ASP A 206 18.11 9.51 -11.36
N TYR A 207 17.04 9.04 -10.73
CA TYR A 207 16.82 7.61 -10.50
C TYR A 207 15.46 7.09 -10.98
N ILE A 208 14.37 7.86 -10.82
CA ILE A 208 13.03 7.35 -11.11
C ILE A 208 12.67 7.53 -12.60
N GLU A 209 12.93 8.72 -13.16
CA GLU A 209 12.64 8.95 -14.59
C GLU A 209 13.41 8.00 -15.53
N PRO A 210 14.70 7.67 -15.30
CA PRO A 210 15.39 6.66 -16.11
C PRO A 210 14.76 5.27 -16.05
N LEU A 211 14.02 4.92 -14.98
CA LEU A 211 13.31 3.64 -14.91
C LEU A 211 12.14 3.54 -15.90
N ARG A 212 11.58 4.67 -16.35
CA ARG A 212 10.47 4.68 -17.34
C ARG A 212 10.85 4.06 -18.68
N GLU A 213 12.14 3.99 -19.00
CA GLU A 213 12.62 3.28 -20.18
C GLU A 213 12.40 1.76 -20.08
N LYS A 214 12.38 1.23 -18.87
CA LYS A 214 12.31 -0.22 -18.57
C LYS A 214 10.98 -0.63 -17.93
N LEU A 215 10.39 0.25 -17.15
CA LEU A 215 9.19 -0.01 -16.37
C LEU A 215 8.07 0.95 -16.78
N ARG A 216 6.90 0.40 -16.94
CA ARG A 216 5.70 1.20 -17.26
C ARG A 216 4.79 1.25 -16.06
N TRP A 217 4.45 2.45 -15.64
CA TRP A 217 3.41 2.73 -14.65
C TRP A 217 2.74 4.07 -14.98
N GLY A 218 1.56 4.27 -14.45
CA GLY A 218 0.76 5.46 -14.68
C GLY A 218 -0.55 5.17 -15.37
N TYR A 219 -1.25 6.23 -15.76
CA TYR A 219 -2.56 6.12 -16.37
C TYR A 219 -2.55 5.27 -17.64
N SER A 220 -3.52 4.37 -17.72
CA SER A 220 -3.94 3.72 -18.96
C SER A 220 -5.42 3.36 -18.88
N ILE A 221 -6.08 3.27 -20.04
CA ILE A 221 -7.51 2.95 -20.09
C ILE A 221 -7.80 1.57 -19.48
N PRO A 222 -7.03 0.49 -19.74
CA PRO A 222 -7.29 -0.80 -19.11
C PRO A 222 -7.26 -0.75 -17.56
N TYR A 223 -6.30 -0.02 -16.97
CA TYR A 223 -6.28 0.15 -15.51
C TYR A 223 -7.43 1.00 -14.99
N MET A 224 -7.82 2.05 -15.72
CA MET A 224 -8.97 2.86 -15.37
C MET A 224 -10.25 2.02 -15.38
N LEU A 225 -10.45 1.18 -16.39
CA LEU A 225 -11.62 0.29 -16.50
C LEU A 225 -11.68 -0.70 -15.34
N THR A 226 -10.57 -1.39 -15.02
CA THR A 226 -10.56 -2.31 -13.87
C THR A 226 -10.80 -1.58 -12.55
N GLY A 227 -10.27 -0.37 -12.36
CA GLY A 227 -10.56 0.46 -11.18
C GLY A 227 -12.03 0.82 -11.08
N ARG A 228 -12.63 1.33 -12.17
CA ARG A 228 -14.05 1.69 -12.22
C ARG A 228 -14.98 0.52 -11.89
N LEU A 229 -14.66 -0.67 -12.39
CA LEU A 229 -15.45 -1.88 -12.20
C LEU A 229 -15.09 -2.63 -10.89
N ASN A 230 -14.23 -2.06 -10.06
CA ASN A 230 -13.73 -2.67 -8.83
C ASN A 230 -13.16 -4.08 -9.06
N LEU A 231 -12.48 -4.28 -10.18
CA LEU A 231 -11.84 -5.53 -10.56
C LEU A 231 -10.36 -5.54 -10.22
N HIS A 232 -9.83 -6.74 -9.97
CA HIS A 232 -8.40 -6.88 -9.72
C HIS A 232 -7.60 -6.43 -10.97
N PRO A 233 -6.59 -5.55 -10.84
CA PRO A 233 -5.83 -5.01 -11.99
C PRO A 233 -5.07 -6.06 -12.79
N ARG A 234 -5.08 -7.32 -12.38
CA ARG A 234 -4.50 -8.46 -13.10
C ARG A 234 -5.10 -8.65 -14.49
N GLU A 235 -6.38 -8.34 -14.66
CA GLU A 235 -7.05 -8.43 -15.96
C GLU A 235 -6.49 -7.40 -16.94
N ALA A 236 -6.30 -6.15 -16.51
CA ALA A 236 -5.62 -5.13 -17.31
C ALA A 236 -4.15 -5.51 -17.62
N MET A 237 -3.44 -6.10 -16.64
CA MET A 237 -2.06 -6.54 -16.85
C MET A 237 -1.95 -7.62 -17.91
N LYS A 238 -2.84 -8.62 -17.90
CA LYS A 238 -2.89 -9.68 -18.90
C LYS A 238 -3.14 -9.08 -20.29
N PHE A 239 -4.19 -8.25 -20.41
CA PHE A 239 -4.53 -7.58 -21.67
C PHE A 239 -3.35 -6.77 -22.23
N MET A 240 -2.64 -6.02 -21.38
CA MET A 240 -1.50 -5.19 -21.83
C MET A 240 -0.22 -5.99 -22.14
N GLU A 241 -0.11 -7.24 -21.70
CA GLU A 241 1.00 -8.15 -22.04
C GLU A 241 0.80 -8.84 -23.41
N GLU A 242 -0.42 -8.89 -23.90
CA GLU A 242 -0.73 -9.47 -25.22
C GLU A 242 -0.23 -8.54 -26.33
N THR A 243 0.43 -9.11 -27.35
CA THR A 243 1.06 -8.36 -28.44
C THR A 243 0.06 -7.59 -29.31
N ASP A 244 -1.20 -8.03 -29.36
CA ASP A 244 -2.29 -7.44 -30.13
C ASP A 244 -3.28 -6.63 -29.27
N ALA A 245 -2.91 -6.30 -28.02
CA ALA A 245 -3.73 -5.59 -27.04
C ALA A 245 -4.03 -4.13 -27.45
N LYS A 246 -4.74 -3.92 -28.57
CA LYS A 246 -5.11 -2.59 -29.06
C LYS A 246 -6.60 -2.30 -29.00
N ASP A 247 -7.43 -3.35 -28.92
CA ASP A 247 -8.88 -3.19 -28.88
C ASP A 247 -9.38 -3.03 -27.45
N ILE A 248 -9.37 -1.78 -26.99
CA ILE A 248 -9.83 -1.39 -25.66
C ILE A 248 -11.35 -1.63 -25.49
N VAL A 249 -12.11 -1.55 -26.59
CA VAL A 249 -13.56 -1.80 -26.55
C VAL A 249 -13.82 -3.28 -26.34
N ALA A 250 -13.15 -4.16 -27.07
CA ALA A 250 -13.25 -5.60 -26.85
C ALA A 250 -12.77 -6.00 -25.44
N PHE A 251 -11.75 -5.33 -24.89
CA PHE A 251 -11.34 -5.53 -23.51
C PHE A 251 -12.46 -5.13 -22.53
N PHE A 252 -13.08 -3.97 -22.72
CA PHE A 252 -14.20 -3.53 -21.91
C PHE A 252 -15.34 -4.56 -21.96
N ASP A 253 -15.77 -4.97 -23.15
CA ASP A 253 -16.84 -5.95 -23.33
C ASP A 253 -16.53 -7.30 -22.67
N SER A 254 -15.24 -7.68 -22.56
CA SER A 254 -14.81 -8.93 -21.93
C SER A 254 -14.83 -8.91 -20.40
N ILE A 255 -14.81 -7.73 -19.78
CA ILE A 255 -14.77 -7.57 -18.30
C ILE A 255 -16.04 -6.92 -17.72
N TYR A 256 -16.90 -6.40 -18.59
CA TYR A 256 -18.16 -5.77 -18.22
C TYR A 256 -19.30 -6.76 -18.46
N GLU A 257 -19.96 -7.21 -17.38
CA GLU A 257 -21.21 -7.95 -17.46
C GLU A 257 -22.34 -6.92 -17.35
N GLU A 258 -23.19 -6.83 -18.40
CA GLU A 258 -24.42 -6.06 -18.29
C GLU A 258 -25.35 -6.76 -17.26
N GLU A 259 -25.79 -5.99 -16.24
CA GLU A 259 -26.80 -6.43 -15.25
C GLU A 259 -28.18 -6.60 -15.89
#